data_334ff9fcd449cca8487ec63cba51caa7
#
_entry.id   334ff9fcd449cca8487ec63cba51caa7
#
_cell.length_a   1.000
_cell.length_b   1.000
_cell.length_c   1.000
_cell.angle_alpha   90.00
_cell.angle_beta   90.00
_cell.angle_gamma   90.00
#
_symmetry.space_group_name_H-M   'P 1'
#
loop_
_entity.id
_entity.type
_entity.pdbx_description
1 polymer ?
#
loop_
_entity_poly.entity_id
_entity_poly.type
_entity_poly.pdbx_seq_one_letter_code
_entity_poly.pdbx_strand_id
1 'polypeptide(L)'
;IDNLFLPLTCIFMGCMFVYLFNLMPKIKQNSLLGIRTNATLSSKSVWKKVHRFVAYFGVICGIAVIILGIISLFIINISNVLFFISIIIVLVSAIVPAIYGEIIYSKERTSNNYIE
;
A
#
# COMPACT_ATOMS: atom_id res chain seq x y z
N ILE A 1 -26.03 9.79 -12.00
CA ILE A 1 -24.82 10.27 -11.31
C ILE A 1 -24.58 9.48 -10.04
N ASP A 2 -25.63 9.28 -9.21
CA ASP A 2 -25.50 8.52 -7.97
C ASP A 2 -25.01 7.09 -8.22
N ASN A 3 -25.46 6.48 -9.31
CA ASN A 3 -25.07 5.11 -9.66
C ASN A 3 -23.61 4.99 -10.05
N LEU A 4 -22.99 6.08 -10.53
CA LEU A 4 -21.61 6.08 -10.98
C LEU A 4 -20.63 6.55 -9.90
N PHE A 5 -21.14 7.04 -8.77
CA PHE A 5 -20.29 7.63 -7.72
C PHE A 5 -19.30 6.61 -7.17
N LEU A 6 -19.77 5.42 -6.75
CA LEU A 6 -18.91 4.40 -6.17
C LEU A 6 -17.91 3.83 -7.19
N PRO A 7 -18.35 3.45 -8.42
CA PRO A 7 -17.39 2.96 -9.40
C PRO A 7 -16.30 3.97 -9.76
N LEU A 8 -16.69 5.23 -9.98
CA LEU A 8 -15.72 6.27 -10.32
C LEU A 8 -14.78 6.57 -9.17
N THR A 9 -15.28 6.53 -7.94
CA THR A 9 -14.45 6.70 -6.74
C THR A 9 -13.43 5.58 -6.63
N CYS A 10 -13.83 4.33 -6.89
CA CYS A 10 -12.89 3.19 -6.89
C CYS A 10 -11.77 3.38 -7.91
N ILE A 11 -12.13 3.75 -9.14
CA ILE A 11 -11.15 3.94 -10.20
C ILE A 11 -10.19 5.06 -9.85
N PHE A 12 -10.70 6.19 -9.39
CA PHE A 12 -9.87 7.33 -8.97
C PHE A 12 -8.94 6.93 -7.84
N MET A 13 -9.47 6.26 -6.82
CA MET A 13 -8.69 5.82 -5.67
C MET A 13 -7.58 4.87 -6.09
N GLY A 14 -7.89 3.90 -6.97
CA GLY A 14 -6.89 2.97 -7.47
C GLY A 14 -5.79 3.66 -8.26
N CYS A 15 -6.15 4.58 -9.13
CA CYS A 15 -5.17 5.35 -9.91
C CYS A 15 -4.25 6.17 -9.01
N MET A 16 -4.83 6.83 -8.01
CA MET A 16 -4.07 7.64 -7.07
C MET A 16 -3.10 6.78 -6.27
N PHE A 17 -3.55 5.62 -5.79
CA PHE A 17 -2.68 4.74 -5.02
C PHE A 17 -1.57 4.12 -5.86
N VAL A 18 -1.85 3.75 -7.11
CA VAL A 18 -0.80 3.27 -8.03
C VAL A 18 0.28 4.34 -8.18
N TYR A 19 -0.12 5.58 -8.40
CA TYR A 19 0.82 6.69 -8.55
C TYR A 19 1.65 6.90 -7.28
N LEU A 20 0.98 6.97 -6.13
CA LEU A 20 1.66 7.23 -4.85
C LEU A 20 2.60 6.09 -4.47
N PHE A 21 2.15 4.84 -4.60
CA PHE A 21 2.98 3.69 -4.24
C PHE A 21 4.18 3.55 -5.19
N ASN A 22 4.02 3.93 -6.45
CA ASN A 22 5.15 3.92 -7.39
C ASN A 22 6.24 4.93 -7.00
N LEU A 23 5.86 6.01 -6.29
CA LEU A 23 6.83 7.01 -5.81
C LEU A 23 7.52 6.61 -4.51
N MET A 24 6.99 5.64 -3.78
CA MET A 24 7.48 5.29 -2.44
C MET A 24 8.99 4.99 -2.40
N PRO A 25 9.58 4.23 -3.34
CA PRO A 25 11.01 3.96 -3.28
C PRO A 25 11.89 5.20 -3.43
N LYS A 26 11.35 6.28 -3.99
CA LYS A 26 12.07 7.53 -4.20
C LYS A 26 12.06 8.44 -2.98
N ILE A 27 11.22 8.14 -2.00
CA ILE A 27 11.09 8.96 -0.79
C ILE A 27 12.19 8.58 0.19
N LYS A 28 13.00 9.57 0.59
CA LYS A 28 14.03 9.35 1.60
C LYS A 28 13.42 9.28 2.98
N GLN A 29 14.11 8.63 3.92
CA GLN A 29 13.66 8.51 5.30
C GLN A 29 13.37 9.89 5.90
N ASN A 30 12.16 10.05 6.44
CA ASN A 30 11.72 11.30 7.05
C ASN A 30 10.54 11.02 7.99
N SER A 31 10.12 12.03 8.76
CA SER A 31 9.07 11.89 9.76
C SER A 31 7.67 12.28 9.26
N LEU A 32 7.53 12.67 7.98
CA LEU A 32 6.27 13.21 7.46
C LEU A 32 5.60 12.33 6.43
N LEU A 33 6.35 11.71 5.51
CA LEU A 33 5.81 10.96 4.39
C LEU A 33 6.34 9.53 4.36
N GLY A 34 5.51 8.62 3.86
CA GLY A 34 5.87 7.22 3.66
C GLY A 34 5.36 6.31 4.76
N ILE A 35 5.81 5.06 4.74
CA ILE A 35 5.49 4.08 5.77
C ILE A 35 6.41 4.34 6.96
N ARG A 36 5.86 4.93 8.02
CA ARG A 36 6.62 5.40 9.19
C ARG A 36 6.28 4.56 10.41
N THR A 37 7.04 3.52 10.61
CA THR A 37 6.95 2.71 11.82
C THR A 37 8.23 2.90 12.62
N ASN A 38 8.26 2.39 13.86
CA ASN A 38 9.50 2.43 14.64
C ASN A 38 10.64 1.75 13.89
N ALA A 39 10.33 0.64 13.21
CA ALA A 39 11.32 -0.09 12.44
C ALA A 39 11.86 0.73 11.26
N THR A 40 10.99 1.35 10.46
CA THR A 40 11.42 2.11 9.28
C THR A 40 12.16 3.39 9.66
N LEU A 41 11.76 4.04 10.74
CA LEU A 41 12.43 5.27 11.18
C LEU A 41 13.75 5.00 11.88
N SER A 42 13.94 3.79 12.40
CA SER A 42 15.16 3.41 13.11
C SER A 42 16.29 2.92 12.20
N SER A 43 15.97 2.52 10.98
CA SER A 43 16.96 1.94 10.05
C SER A 43 16.72 2.40 8.63
N LYS A 44 17.74 2.98 8.00
CA LYS A 44 17.67 3.37 6.59
C LYS A 44 17.52 2.16 5.68
N SER A 45 18.15 1.04 6.02
CA SER A 45 18.04 -0.22 5.28
C SER A 45 16.60 -0.72 5.27
N VAL A 46 15.96 -0.74 6.44
CA VAL A 46 14.56 -1.16 6.56
C VAL A 46 13.65 -0.20 5.79
N TRP A 47 13.87 1.11 5.90
CA TRP A 47 13.11 2.10 5.14
C TRP A 47 13.12 1.80 3.64
N LYS A 48 14.32 1.58 3.08
CA LYS A 48 14.46 1.30 1.65
C LYS A 48 13.77 0.00 1.25
N LYS A 49 13.93 -1.05 2.04
CA LYS A 49 13.33 -2.36 1.75
C LYS A 49 11.81 -2.30 1.81
N VAL A 50 11.26 -1.63 2.84
CA VAL A 50 9.81 -1.50 3.01
C VAL A 50 9.22 -0.69 1.87
N HIS A 51 9.85 0.44 1.51
CA HIS A 51 9.32 1.30 0.45
C HIS A 51 9.43 0.65 -0.93
N ARG A 52 10.47 -0.17 -1.16
CA ARG A 52 10.55 -0.98 -2.37
C ARG A 52 9.46 -2.05 -2.43
N PHE A 53 9.22 -2.70 -1.30
CA PHE A 53 8.13 -3.68 -1.18
C PHE A 53 6.78 -3.04 -1.46
N VAL A 54 6.54 -1.85 -0.89
CA VAL A 54 5.29 -1.11 -1.11
C VAL A 54 5.09 -0.78 -2.58
N ALA A 55 6.17 -0.44 -3.30
CA ALA A 55 6.06 -0.12 -4.72
C ALA A 55 5.49 -1.31 -5.51
N TYR A 56 5.95 -2.53 -5.23
CA TYR A 56 5.42 -3.71 -5.91
C TYR A 56 4.04 -4.09 -5.40
N PHE A 57 3.92 -4.26 -4.10
CA PHE A 57 2.68 -4.74 -3.49
C PHE A 57 1.55 -3.73 -3.64
N GLY A 58 1.84 -2.45 -3.38
CA GLY A 58 0.84 -1.39 -3.46
C GLY A 58 0.35 -1.14 -4.88
N VAL A 59 1.25 -1.21 -5.88
CA VAL A 59 0.85 -1.05 -7.28
C VAL A 59 -0.08 -2.19 -7.70
N ILE A 60 0.24 -3.42 -7.30
CA ILE A 60 -0.63 -4.57 -7.59
C ILE A 60 -2.00 -4.38 -6.94
N CYS A 61 -2.03 -3.96 -5.68
CA CYS A 61 -3.29 -3.68 -4.98
C CYS A 61 -4.07 -2.55 -5.64
N GLY A 62 -3.39 -1.48 -6.07
CA GLY A 62 -4.02 -0.36 -6.76
C GLY A 62 -4.64 -0.78 -8.08
N ILE A 63 -3.95 -1.62 -8.85
CA ILE A 63 -4.48 -2.16 -10.11
C ILE A 63 -5.71 -3.01 -9.83
N ALA A 64 -5.69 -3.84 -8.77
CA ALA A 64 -6.85 -4.63 -8.38
C ALA A 64 -8.05 -3.74 -8.07
N VAL A 65 -7.84 -2.62 -7.36
CA VAL A 65 -8.90 -1.67 -7.05
C VAL A 65 -9.47 -1.04 -8.32
N ILE A 66 -8.61 -0.70 -9.29
CA ILE A 66 -9.05 -0.15 -10.58
C ILE A 66 -9.92 -1.16 -11.32
N ILE A 67 -9.51 -2.42 -11.33
CA ILE A 67 -10.28 -3.49 -11.99
C ILE A 67 -11.64 -3.64 -11.33
N LEU A 68 -11.71 -3.63 -10.00
CA LEU A 68 -12.97 -3.70 -9.28
C LEU A 68 -13.87 -2.51 -9.61
N GLY A 69 -13.30 -1.32 -9.75
CA GLY A 69 -14.06 -0.14 -10.14
C GLY A 69 -14.63 -0.27 -11.55
N ILE A 70 -13.85 -0.80 -12.49
CA ILE A 70 -14.32 -1.05 -13.86
C ILE A 70 -15.45 -2.07 -13.87
N ILE A 71 -15.31 -3.16 -13.13
CA ILE A 71 -16.35 -4.17 -13.00
C ILE A 71 -17.63 -3.55 -12.42
N SER A 72 -17.49 -2.64 -11.45
CA SER A 72 -18.64 -1.93 -10.86
C SER A 72 -19.38 -1.09 -11.89
N LEU A 73 -18.68 -0.54 -12.88
CA LEU A 73 -19.34 0.23 -13.96
C LEU A 73 -20.27 -0.65 -14.79
N PHE A 74 -19.90 -1.91 -15.01
CA PHE A 74 -20.70 -2.83 -15.80
C PHE A 74 -21.79 -3.51 -14.97
N ILE A 75 -21.55 -3.73 -13.66
CA ILE A 75 -22.49 -4.41 -12.77
C ILE A 75 -22.76 -3.52 -11.57
N ILE A 76 -23.58 -2.48 -11.78
CA ILE A 76 -23.83 -1.44 -10.77
C ILE A 76 -24.47 -2.03 -9.51
N ASN A 77 -25.26 -3.11 -9.63
CA ASN A 77 -25.95 -3.71 -8.49
C ASN A 77 -25.03 -4.19 -7.38
N ILE A 78 -23.76 -4.51 -7.70
CA ILE A 78 -22.79 -4.98 -6.70
C ILE A 78 -21.73 -3.92 -6.39
N SER A 79 -21.94 -2.66 -6.81
CA SER A 79 -20.95 -1.60 -6.60
C SER A 79 -20.64 -1.36 -5.13
N ASN A 80 -21.63 -1.46 -4.24
CA ASN A 80 -21.41 -1.31 -2.79
C ASN A 80 -20.45 -2.38 -2.27
N VAL A 81 -20.65 -3.63 -2.66
CA VAL A 81 -19.82 -4.76 -2.23
C VAL A 81 -18.39 -4.57 -2.76
N LEU A 82 -18.26 -4.23 -4.03
CA LEU A 82 -16.94 -4.03 -4.64
C LEU A 82 -16.21 -2.84 -4.03
N PHE A 83 -16.93 -1.78 -3.65
CA PHE A 83 -16.34 -0.64 -2.98
C PHE A 83 -15.76 -1.03 -1.61
N PHE A 84 -16.51 -1.82 -0.82
CA PHE A 84 -16.03 -2.31 0.48
C PHE A 84 -14.81 -3.21 0.31
N ILE A 85 -14.81 -4.08 -0.69
CA ILE A 85 -13.65 -4.94 -0.99
C ILE A 85 -12.43 -4.06 -1.33
N SER A 86 -12.63 -3.00 -2.10
CA SER A 86 -11.56 -2.07 -2.46
C SER A 86 -10.96 -1.40 -1.24
N ILE A 87 -11.79 -0.97 -0.28
CA ILE A 87 -11.31 -0.38 0.96
C ILE A 87 -10.47 -1.37 1.75
N ILE A 88 -10.91 -2.62 1.83
CA ILE A 88 -10.17 -3.67 2.52
C ILE A 88 -8.80 -3.89 1.85
N ILE A 89 -8.75 -3.92 0.52
CA ILE A 89 -7.50 -4.07 -0.22
C ILE A 89 -6.54 -2.92 0.09
N VAL A 90 -7.05 -1.69 0.13
CA VAL A 90 -6.22 -0.51 0.46
C VAL A 90 -5.67 -0.61 1.87
N LEU A 91 -6.49 -1.01 2.84
CA LEU A 91 -6.04 -1.17 4.22
C LEU A 91 -4.96 -2.25 4.33
N VAL A 92 -5.14 -3.37 3.65
CA VAL A 92 -4.15 -4.44 3.63
C VAL A 92 -2.85 -3.96 3.00
N SER A 93 -2.93 -3.14 1.95
CA SER A 93 -1.75 -2.61 1.28
C SER A 93 -0.92 -1.68 2.18
N ALA A 94 -1.54 -1.10 3.20
CA ALA A 94 -0.83 -0.28 4.19
C ALA A 94 -0.28 -1.12 5.34
N ILE A 95 -1.04 -2.10 5.81
CA ILE A 95 -0.69 -2.90 6.99
C ILE A 95 0.44 -3.90 6.68
N VAL A 96 0.37 -4.59 5.55
CA VAL A 96 1.34 -5.64 5.21
C VAL A 96 2.77 -5.10 5.12
N PRO A 97 3.05 -3.96 4.46
CA PRO A 97 4.40 -3.40 4.47
C PRO A 97 4.90 -3.02 5.87
N ALA A 98 4.02 -2.54 6.75
CA ALA A 98 4.40 -2.20 8.11
C ALA A 98 4.87 -3.45 8.87
N ILE A 99 4.13 -4.55 8.76
CA ILE A 99 4.50 -5.82 9.37
C ILE A 99 5.81 -6.34 8.77
N TYR A 100 5.96 -6.26 7.47
CA TYR A 100 7.18 -6.66 6.77
C TYR A 100 8.38 -5.89 7.29
N GLY A 101 8.24 -4.60 7.52
CA GLY A 101 9.29 -3.76 8.07
C GLY A 101 9.71 -4.19 9.48
N GLU A 102 8.76 -4.52 10.33
CA GLU A 102 9.05 -5.01 11.67
C GLU A 102 9.83 -6.31 11.63
N ILE A 103 9.44 -7.23 10.75
CA ILE A 103 10.11 -8.52 10.60
C ILE A 103 11.56 -8.33 10.12
N ILE A 104 11.77 -7.48 9.12
CA ILE A 104 13.11 -7.21 8.60
C ILE A 104 13.98 -6.56 9.66
N TYR A 105 13.45 -5.58 10.37
CA TYR A 105 14.19 -4.86 11.41
C TYR A 105 14.64 -5.83 12.50
N SER A 106 13.74 -6.73 12.92
CA SER A 106 14.05 -7.74 13.93
C SER A 106 15.17 -8.66 13.46
N LYS A 107 15.14 -9.10 12.20
CA LYS A 107 16.19 -9.96 11.64
C LYS A 107 17.54 -9.24 11.54
N GLU A 108 17.57 -8.01 11.08
CA GLU A 108 18.79 -7.23 10.96
C GLU A 108 19.41 -6.99 12.34
N ARG A 109 18.58 -6.68 13.31
CA ARG A 109 19.01 -6.43 14.68
C ARG A 109 19.63 -7.67 15.29
N THR A 110 19.02 -8.85 15.09
CA THR A 110 19.56 -10.12 15.57
C THR A 110 20.89 -10.44 14.90
N SER A 111 20.99 -10.24 13.59
CA SER A 111 22.22 -10.47 12.84
C SER A 111 23.37 -9.59 13.36
N ASN A 112 23.10 -8.31 13.62
CA ASN A 112 24.10 -7.40 14.16
C ASN A 112 24.57 -7.82 15.55
N ASN A 113 23.67 -8.32 16.38
CA ASN A 113 24.00 -8.83 17.72
C ASN A 113 24.93 -10.05 17.64
N TYR A 114 24.76 -10.91 16.64
CA TYR A 114 25.61 -12.07 16.44
C TYR A 114 27.02 -11.69 15.98
N ILE A 115 27.12 -10.62 15.20
CA ILE A 115 28.41 -10.15 14.68
C ILE A 115 29.24 -9.52 15.79
N GLU A 116 28.59 -8.83 16.70
CA GLU A 116 29.24 -8.21 17.85
C GLU A 116 29.65 -9.24 18.89
#